data_7d4905870035b626cea886d928a4a7ce
#
_entry.id   7d4905870035b626cea886d928a4a7ce
#
_cell.length_a   1.000
_cell.length_b   1.000
_cell.length_c   1.000
_cell.angle_alpha   90.00
_cell.angle_beta   90.00
_cell.angle_gamma   90.00
#
_symmetry.space_group_name_H-M   'P 1'
#
loop_
_entity.id
_entity.type
_entity.pdbx_description
1 polymer ?
#
loop_
_entity_poly.entity_id
_entity_poly.type
_entity_poly.pdbx_seq_one_letter_code
_entity_poly.pdbx_strand_id
1 'polypeptide(L)'
;MERQIRKLGLALLALFLIVFLQINYIQVFAADRIAENPANAKRQLIAEYKVDRGSILANDGTTVLASSRKSPGELRFQRRYPQGELYAHQTGFYSYPFGRTELESTFNDYLAGDAPELLPQTFTDLVLGRPKQGATIVTTLDPEVQEAAAEAAAAEEGDVAIAAIDPSTGDVLALVAEPSYDPNLLASQDPAEVREAWDALNADPEKPLVSRASDELFPPGSTFKLVTASAALENGFGPDSLWPNPNELDLPLTDETLENFGGVTCSGGSEITLADALRQSCNVVFGEIGLELGEDALAEQARLYGFTAEAGEDLVP
;
A
#
# COMPACT_ATOMS: atom_id res chain seq x y z
N MET A 1 11.75 21.47 -69.45
CA MET A 1 12.09 20.41 -68.47
C MET A 1 12.36 20.98 -67.10
N GLU A 2 13.14 22.01 -66.90
CA GLU A 2 13.44 22.58 -65.53
C GLU A 2 12.20 22.99 -64.74
N ARG A 3 11.21 23.64 -65.36
CA ARG A 3 9.95 24.04 -64.66
C ARG A 3 9.14 22.86 -64.17
N GLN A 4 9.17 21.74 -64.81
CA GLN A 4 8.44 20.52 -64.41
C GLN A 4 9.18 19.82 -63.26
N ILE A 5 10.50 19.74 -63.34
CA ILE A 5 11.34 19.17 -62.28
C ILE A 5 11.22 20.03 -60.99
N ARG A 6 11.21 21.35 -61.13
CA ARG A 6 11.02 22.25 -59.97
C ARG A 6 9.63 22.11 -59.33
N LYS A 7 8.57 21.93 -60.16
CA LYS A 7 7.21 21.67 -59.61
C LYS A 7 7.14 20.31 -58.92
N LEU A 8 7.78 19.28 -59.46
CA LEU A 8 7.85 17.97 -58.83
C LEU A 8 8.63 18.04 -57.49
N GLY A 9 9.77 18.74 -57.47
CA GLY A 9 10.55 18.93 -56.26
C GLY A 9 9.78 19.65 -55.16
N LEU A 10 9.04 20.74 -55.50
CA LEU A 10 8.18 21.44 -54.56
C LEU A 10 7.02 20.59 -54.05
N ALA A 11 6.42 19.77 -54.91
CA ALA A 11 5.34 18.85 -54.51
C ALA A 11 5.86 17.78 -53.54
N LEU A 12 7.03 17.20 -53.77
CA LEU A 12 7.68 16.26 -52.85
C LEU A 12 8.02 16.91 -51.53
N LEU A 13 8.58 18.11 -51.55
CA LEU A 13 8.93 18.84 -50.34
C LEU A 13 7.69 19.18 -49.50
N ALA A 14 6.58 19.57 -50.15
CA ALA A 14 5.31 19.80 -49.47
C ALA A 14 4.76 18.52 -48.83
N LEU A 15 4.87 17.38 -49.54
CA LEU A 15 4.45 16.07 -49.01
C LEU A 15 5.26 15.65 -47.80
N PHE A 16 6.59 15.81 -47.83
CA PHE A 16 7.46 15.55 -46.70
C PHE A 16 7.13 16.48 -45.52
N LEU A 17 6.85 17.75 -45.79
CA LEU A 17 6.46 18.70 -44.71
C LEU A 17 5.15 18.29 -44.05
N ILE A 18 4.14 17.86 -44.85
CA ILE A 18 2.85 17.37 -44.31
C ILE A 18 3.08 16.13 -43.45
N VAL A 19 3.86 15.18 -43.88
CA VAL A 19 4.16 13.95 -43.11
C VAL A 19 4.92 14.32 -41.82
N PHE A 20 5.90 15.21 -41.91
CA PHE A 20 6.65 15.68 -40.74
C PHE A 20 5.74 16.36 -39.72
N LEU A 21 4.86 17.27 -40.15
CA LEU A 21 3.89 17.94 -39.26
C LEU A 21 2.91 16.94 -38.63
N GLN A 22 2.44 15.96 -39.44
CA GLN A 22 1.53 14.94 -38.93
C GLN A 22 2.18 14.03 -37.89
N ILE A 23 3.45 13.64 -38.10
CA ILE A 23 4.19 12.82 -37.13
C ILE A 23 4.37 13.59 -35.83
N ASN A 24 4.78 14.86 -35.91
CA ASN A 24 4.94 15.71 -34.73
C ASN A 24 3.60 15.91 -33.99
N TYR A 25 2.50 16.13 -34.73
CA TYR A 25 1.17 16.23 -34.13
C TYR A 25 0.80 14.96 -33.37
N ILE A 26 1.04 13.78 -33.94
CA ILE A 26 0.75 12.50 -33.29
C ILE A 26 1.62 12.31 -32.04
N GLN A 27 2.92 12.65 -32.12
CA GLN A 27 3.87 12.41 -31.02
C GLN A 27 3.71 13.39 -29.87
N VAL A 28 3.29 14.64 -30.11
CA VAL A 28 3.25 15.69 -29.09
C VAL A 28 1.82 15.93 -28.57
N PHE A 29 0.82 15.91 -29.46
CA PHE A 29 -0.56 16.30 -29.08
C PHE A 29 -1.54 15.14 -29.01
N ALA A 30 -1.27 14.06 -29.69
CA ALA A 30 -2.18 12.91 -29.73
C ALA A 30 -1.61 11.66 -29.02
N ALA A 31 -0.37 11.72 -28.54
CA ALA A 31 0.31 10.58 -27.91
C ALA A 31 -0.49 9.99 -26.75
N ASP A 32 -0.85 10.80 -25.79
CA ASP A 32 -1.58 10.37 -24.58
C ASP A 32 -2.96 9.79 -24.96
N ARG A 33 -3.72 10.49 -25.81
CA ARG A 33 -5.04 10.01 -26.26
C ARG A 33 -4.95 8.68 -27.01
N ILE A 34 -3.86 8.42 -27.75
CA ILE A 34 -3.65 7.16 -28.46
C ILE A 34 -3.19 6.08 -27.48
N ALA A 35 -2.36 6.45 -26.50
CA ALA A 35 -1.89 5.57 -25.46
C ALA A 35 -3.05 5.07 -24.57
N GLU A 36 -3.92 5.95 -24.14
CA GLU A 36 -5.08 5.65 -23.29
C GLU A 36 -6.23 4.97 -24.04
N ASN A 37 -6.13 4.79 -25.36
CA ASN A 37 -7.19 4.14 -26.12
C ASN A 37 -7.30 2.66 -25.75
N PRO A 38 -8.48 2.16 -25.30
CA PRO A 38 -8.66 0.76 -24.91
C PRO A 38 -8.25 -0.26 -25.97
N ALA A 39 -8.33 0.11 -27.27
CA ALA A 39 -7.87 -0.74 -28.37
C ALA A 39 -6.34 -0.93 -28.40
N ASN A 40 -5.59 -0.03 -27.75
CA ASN A 40 -4.13 -0.11 -27.64
C ASN A 40 -3.66 -0.74 -26.32
N ALA A 41 -4.54 -0.88 -25.34
CA ALA A 41 -4.21 -1.41 -24.00
C ALA A 41 -3.48 -2.77 -24.09
N LYS A 42 -3.94 -3.68 -24.94
CA LYS A 42 -3.29 -4.98 -25.16
C LYS A 42 -1.86 -4.85 -25.70
N ARG A 43 -1.61 -3.88 -26.59
CA ARG A 43 -0.26 -3.66 -27.17
C ARG A 43 0.70 -3.09 -26.16
N GLN A 44 0.24 -2.17 -25.32
CA GLN A 44 1.02 -1.60 -24.23
C GLN A 44 1.36 -2.67 -23.20
N LEU A 45 0.37 -3.44 -22.78
CA LEU A 45 0.54 -4.54 -21.85
C LEU A 45 1.59 -5.54 -22.38
N ILE A 46 1.49 -5.99 -23.64
CA ILE A 46 2.50 -6.86 -24.27
C ILE A 46 3.89 -6.19 -24.28
N ALA A 47 3.96 -4.87 -24.49
CA ALA A 47 5.23 -4.16 -24.51
C ALA A 47 5.87 -4.12 -23.11
N GLU A 48 5.10 -3.94 -22.06
CA GLU A 48 5.56 -4.02 -20.66
C GLU A 48 6.16 -5.40 -20.34
N TYR A 49 5.51 -6.49 -20.75
CA TYR A 49 6.00 -7.87 -20.54
C TYR A 49 7.25 -8.23 -21.39
N LYS A 50 7.70 -7.35 -22.28
CA LYS A 50 8.98 -7.50 -23.00
C LYS A 50 10.15 -6.85 -22.28
N VAL A 51 9.90 -6.04 -21.27
CA VAL A 51 10.92 -5.43 -20.43
C VAL A 51 11.25 -6.38 -19.27
N ASP A 52 12.53 -6.49 -18.94
CA ASP A 52 12.98 -7.14 -17.70
C ASP A 52 12.62 -6.23 -16.54
N ARG A 53 11.46 -6.48 -15.92
CA ARG A 53 10.92 -5.67 -14.84
C ARG A 53 11.82 -5.78 -13.61
N GLY A 54 12.16 -4.65 -13.00
CA GLY A 54 13.05 -4.56 -11.85
C GLY A 54 12.63 -5.45 -10.69
N SER A 55 13.57 -5.84 -9.86
CA SER A 55 13.30 -6.65 -8.66
C SER A 55 12.79 -5.79 -7.51
N ILE A 56 11.99 -6.39 -6.63
CA ILE A 56 11.65 -5.85 -5.32
C ILE A 56 12.41 -6.68 -4.30
N LEU A 57 13.21 -6.04 -3.46
CA LEU A 57 14.07 -6.67 -2.45
C LEU A 57 13.66 -6.19 -1.05
N ALA A 58 13.91 -7.02 -0.05
CA ALA A 58 13.85 -6.64 1.35
C ALA A 58 14.97 -5.65 1.72
N ASN A 59 14.99 -5.17 2.96
CA ASN A 59 15.95 -4.18 3.46
C ASN A 59 17.40 -4.67 3.43
N ASP A 60 17.62 -5.98 3.48
CA ASP A 60 18.93 -6.62 3.38
C ASP A 60 19.56 -6.55 1.98
N GLY A 61 18.81 -6.09 0.97
CA GLY A 61 19.22 -5.99 -0.43
C GLY A 61 19.48 -7.33 -1.13
N THR A 62 19.15 -8.45 -0.49
CA THR A 62 19.42 -9.81 -0.99
C THR A 62 18.19 -10.70 -1.05
N THR A 63 17.28 -10.58 -0.09
CA THR A 63 16.03 -11.31 -0.08
C THR A 63 15.10 -10.80 -1.18
N VAL A 64 14.82 -11.65 -2.16
CA VAL A 64 14.01 -11.32 -3.33
C VAL A 64 12.53 -11.51 -3.00
N LEU A 65 11.76 -10.42 -3.01
CA LEU A 65 10.30 -10.43 -2.82
C LEU A 65 9.57 -10.61 -4.16
N ALA A 66 10.06 -9.91 -5.20
CA ALA A 66 9.55 -10.09 -6.56
C ALA A 66 10.70 -9.93 -7.56
N SER A 67 10.68 -10.74 -8.64
CA SER A 67 11.66 -10.69 -9.72
C SER A 67 11.05 -11.10 -11.05
N SER A 68 11.75 -10.87 -12.15
CA SER A 68 11.35 -11.29 -13.48
C SER A 68 12.20 -12.47 -13.95
N ARG A 69 11.54 -13.47 -14.53
CA ARG A 69 12.20 -14.62 -15.16
C ARG A 69 11.91 -14.63 -16.65
N LYS A 70 12.91 -14.91 -17.46
CA LYS A 70 12.72 -15.12 -18.92
C LYS A 70 11.73 -16.27 -19.17
N SER A 71 10.78 -16.00 -20.05
CA SER A 71 9.75 -16.95 -20.45
C SER A 71 9.73 -17.08 -21.99
N PRO A 72 9.42 -18.27 -22.52
CA PRO A 72 9.22 -18.43 -23.97
C PRO A 72 7.91 -17.75 -24.41
N GLY A 73 7.87 -17.29 -25.67
CA GLY A 73 6.66 -16.69 -26.26
C GLY A 73 6.72 -15.17 -26.42
N GLU A 74 5.54 -14.56 -26.66
CA GLU A 74 5.42 -13.11 -26.89
C GLU A 74 5.70 -12.31 -25.61
N LEU A 75 5.32 -12.86 -24.47
CA LEU A 75 5.60 -12.31 -23.14
C LEU A 75 6.96 -12.83 -22.71
N ARG A 76 8.01 -12.06 -22.96
CA ARG A 76 9.40 -12.48 -22.76
C ARG A 76 9.79 -12.72 -21.32
N PHE A 77 9.07 -12.11 -20.39
CA PHE A 77 9.32 -12.18 -18.95
C PHE A 77 8.05 -12.54 -18.20
N GLN A 78 8.20 -13.37 -17.18
CA GLN A 78 7.16 -13.71 -16.23
C GLN A 78 7.57 -13.21 -14.84
N ARG A 79 6.64 -12.55 -14.15
CA ARG A 79 6.86 -12.13 -12.77
C ARG A 79 6.83 -13.33 -11.83
N ARG A 80 7.66 -13.30 -10.81
CA ARG A 80 7.82 -14.34 -9.81
C ARG A 80 7.93 -13.73 -8.42
N TYR A 81 7.27 -14.37 -7.47
CA TYR A 81 7.24 -14.03 -6.06
C TYR A 81 7.81 -15.21 -5.26
N PRO A 82 9.16 -15.25 -5.04
CA PRO A 82 9.81 -16.42 -4.43
C PRO A 82 9.35 -16.72 -3.00
N GLN A 83 8.85 -15.71 -2.30
CA GLN A 83 8.38 -15.81 -0.91
C GLN A 83 6.87 -16.16 -0.81
N GLY A 84 6.18 -16.32 -1.95
CA GLY A 84 4.77 -16.69 -1.96
C GLY A 84 3.89 -15.73 -1.16
N GLU A 85 3.11 -16.30 -0.24
CA GLU A 85 2.12 -15.59 0.57
C GLU A 85 2.72 -14.58 1.56
N LEU A 86 3.96 -14.81 2.00
CA LEU A 86 4.60 -14.04 3.09
C LEU A 86 4.65 -12.53 2.84
N TYR A 87 4.76 -12.11 1.57
CA TYR A 87 4.84 -10.70 1.18
C TYR A 87 3.76 -10.28 0.17
N ALA A 88 2.71 -11.08 0.03
CA ALA A 88 1.70 -10.85 -1.00
C ALA A 88 1.01 -9.49 -0.86
N HIS A 89 0.65 -9.11 0.37
CA HIS A 89 -0.03 -7.86 0.66
C HIS A 89 0.85 -6.61 0.53
N GLN A 90 2.18 -6.76 0.50
CA GLN A 90 3.11 -5.66 0.27
C GLN A 90 3.51 -5.58 -1.19
N THR A 91 3.91 -6.69 -1.79
CA THR A 91 4.30 -6.70 -3.20
C THR A 91 3.11 -6.50 -4.13
N GLY A 92 1.95 -7.00 -3.75
CA GLY A 92 0.82 -7.16 -4.64
C GLY A 92 1.11 -8.22 -5.71
N PHE A 93 0.42 -8.13 -6.82
CA PHE A 93 0.62 -8.97 -7.99
C PHE A 93 0.83 -8.14 -9.27
N TYR A 94 1.45 -8.76 -10.27
CA TYR A 94 1.56 -8.24 -11.63
C TYR A 94 0.97 -9.27 -12.60
N SER A 95 -0.25 -9.01 -13.04
CA SER A 95 -1.09 -9.94 -13.80
C SER A 95 -1.39 -9.42 -15.19
N TYR A 96 -1.28 -10.28 -16.22
CA TYR A 96 -1.60 -9.93 -17.60
C TYR A 96 -3.06 -9.48 -17.78
N PRO A 97 -4.09 -10.20 -17.25
CA PRO A 97 -5.49 -9.79 -17.40
C PRO A 97 -6.00 -8.84 -16.35
N PHE A 98 -5.43 -8.84 -15.13
CA PHE A 98 -5.98 -8.11 -13.96
C PHE A 98 -5.14 -6.90 -13.53
N GLY A 99 -4.03 -6.62 -14.21
CA GLY A 99 -3.20 -5.47 -13.91
C GLY A 99 -2.25 -5.71 -12.75
N ARG A 100 -2.14 -4.74 -11.85
CA ARG A 100 -1.16 -4.72 -10.77
C ARG A 100 -1.71 -3.99 -9.54
N THR A 101 -1.20 -4.37 -8.37
CA THR A 101 -1.59 -3.80 -7.08
C THR A 101 -0.34 -3.45 -6.26
N GLU A 102 -0.51 -2.80 -5.11
CA GLU A 102 0.50 -2.51 -4.10
C GLU A 102 1.82 -1.95 -4.68
N LEU A 103 2.99 -2.42 -4.19
CA LEU A 103 4.30 -1.99 -4.68
C LEU A 103 4.49 -2.19 -6.19
N GLU A 104 3.90 -3.23 -6.76
CA GLU A 104 3.90 -3.42 -8.22
C GLU A 104 3.18 -2.29 -8.95
N SER A 105 2.15 -1.69 -8.36
CA SER A 105 1.42 -0.55 -8.91
C SER A 105 2.11 0.78 -8.58
N THR A 106 2.40 1.02 -7.31
CA THR A 106 2.94 2.28 -6.81
C THR A 106 4.29 2.61 -7.44
N PHE A 107 5.18 1.61 -7.57
CA PHE A 107 6.51 1.78 -8.15
C PHE A 107 6.61 1.31 -9.60
N ASN A 108 5.46 1.24 -10.29
CA ASN A 108 5.43 0.73 -11.66
C ASN A 108 6.44 1.38 -12.59
N ASP A 109 6.55 2.70 -12.58
CA ASP A 109 7.41 3.44 -13.50
C ASP A 109 8.89 3.13 -13.30
N TYR A 110 9.32 2.94 -12.04
CA TYR A 110 10.66 2.47 -11.72
C TYR A 110 10.86 1.02 -12.16
N LEU A 111 9.93 0.15 -11.78
CA LEU A 111 10.01 -1.28 -12.10
C LEU A 111 9.94 -1.56 -13.62
N ALA A 112 9.24 -0.73 -14.37
CA ALA A 112 9.17 -0.80 -15.83
C ALA A 112 10.30 -0.04 -16.54
N GLY A 113 11.10 0.77 -15.81
CA GLY A 113 12.17 1.59 -16.36
C GLY A 113 11.67 2.82 -17.12
N ASP A 114 10.52 3.36 -16.74
CA ASP A 114 9.87 4.54 -17.33
C ASP A 114 9.98 5.79 -16.45
N ALA A 115 10.47 5.65 -15.20
CA ALA A 115 10.61 6.76 -14.29
C ALA A 115 11.53 7.85 -14.89
N PRO A 116 11.16 9.15 -14.77
CA PRO A 116 11.93 10.26 -15.33
C PRO A 116 13.40 10.30 -14.88
N GLU A 117 13.68 9.85 -13.65
CA GLU A 117 15.01 9.79 -13.07
C GLU A 117 15.92 8.78 -13.78
N LEU A 118 15.34 7.77 -14.45
CA LEU A 118 16.06 6.75 -15.19
C LEU A 118 16.37 7.15 -16.65
N LEU A 119 15.85 8.28 -17.13
CA LEU A 119 16.02 8.73 -18.53
C LEU A 119 17.49 8.80 -18.97
N PRO A 120 18.46 9.34 -18.18
CA PRO A 120 19.86 9.37 -18.60
C PRO A 120 20.46 7.98 -18.84
N GLN A 121 20.10 7.02 -17.97
CA GLN A 121 20.54 5.64 -18.10
C GLN A 121 19.87 4.96 -19.29
N THR A 122 18.56 5.11 -19.44
CA THR A 122 17.76 4.55 -20.56
C THR A 122 18.29 5.08 -21.90
N PHE A 123 18.63 6.36 -22.00
CA PHE A 123 19.24 6.94 -23.21
C PHE A 123 20.62 6.31 -23.50
N THR A 124 21.45 6.16 -22.46
CA THR A 124 22.77 5.52 -22.61
C THR A 124 22.64 4.08 -23.10
N ASP A 125 21.70 3.32 -22.51
CA ASP A 125 21.46 1.93 -22.90
C ASP A 125 20.92 1.82 -24.33
N LEU A 126 20.05 2.74 -24.75
CA LEU A 126 19.56 2.82 -26.12
C LEU A 126 20.72 3.06 -27.11
N VAL A 127 21.63 4.00 -26.81
CA VAL A 127 22.81 4.29 -27.66
C VAL A 127 23.76 3.08 -27.74
N LEU A 128 23.88 2.35 -26.64
CA LEU A 128 24.72 1.15 -26.56
C LEU A 128 24.02 -0.13 -27.09
N GLY A 129 22.76 -0.02 -27.53
CA GLY A 129 21.97 -1.17 -28.01
C GLY A 129 21.62 -2.17 -26.92
N ARG A 130 21.60 -1.74 -25.66
CA ARG A 130 21.19 -2.57 -24.53
C ARG A 130 19.67 -2.60 -24.42
N PRO A 131 19.08 -3.74 -24.04
CA PRO A 131 17.64 -3.79 -23.78
C PRO A 131 17.26 -2.92 -22.57
N LYS A 132 16.09 -2.29 -22.62
CA LYS A 132 15.50 -1.59 -21.50
C LYS A 132 15.31 -2.54 -20.32
N GLN A 133 15.65 -2.10 -19.13
CA GLN A 133 15.47 -2.82 -17.86
C GLN A 133 14.83 -1.90 -16.82
N GLY A 134 14.06 -2.48 -15.93
CA GLY A 134 13.52 -1.77 -14.78
C GLY A 134 14.55 -1.59 -13.66
N ALA A 135 14.32 -0.60 -12.81
CA ALA A 135 15.13 -0.38 -11.62
C ALA A 135 14.71 -1.34 -10.48
N THR A 136 15.66 -1.71 -9.65
CA THR A 136 15.41 -2.47 -8.44
C THR A 136 14.93 -1.56 -7.33
N ILE A 137 13.87 -1.98 -6.64
CA ILE A 137 13.34 -1.33 -5.43
C ILE A 137 13.85 -2.11 -4.22
N VAL A 138 14.36 -1.41 -3.22
CA VAL A 138 14.70 -1.97 -1.91
C VAL A 138 13.71 -1.39 -0.91
N THR A 139 12.98 -2.27 -0.23
CA THR A 139 11.98 -1.91 0.79
C THR A 139 12.63 -1.77 2.17
N THR A 140 11.86 -1.30 3.14
CA THR A 140 12.24 -1.27 4.55
C THR A 140 11.91 -2.59 5.27
N LEU A 141 11.21 -3.51 4.61
CA LEU A 141 10.77 -4.79 5.19
C LEU A 141 11.97 -5.64 5.61
N ASP A 142 11.97 -6.06 6.86
CA ASP A 142 13.00 -6.90 7.44
C ASP A 142 12.57 -8.37 7.41
N PRO A 143 13.31 -9.28 6.75
CA PRO A 143 12.91 -10.68 6.62
C PRO A 143 12.71 -11.40 7.95
N GLU A 144 13.56 -11.15 8.94
CA GLU A 144 13.46 -11.83 10.24
C GLU A 144 12.21 -11.34 11.01
N VAL A 145 11.94 -10.04 10.96
CA VAL A 145 10.75 -9.45 11.61
C VAL A 145 9.48 -9.89 10.90
N GLN A 146 9.49 -9.95 9.57
CA GLN A 146 8.33 -10.39 8.78
C GLN A 146 8.00 -11.87 9.04
N GLU A 147 9.01 -12.75 9.05
CA GLU A 147 8.82 -14.18 9.37
C GLU A 147 8.27 -14.36 10.80
N ALA A 148 8.85 -13.66 11.79
CA ALA A 148 8.39 -13.74 13.17
C ALA A 148 6.92 -13.23 13.32
N ALA A 149 6.57 -12.16 12.60
CA ALA A 149 5.20 -11.65 12.58
C ALA A 149 4.23 -12.65 11.92
N ALA A 150 4.64 -13.28 10.81
CA ALA A 150 3.82 -14.29 10.13
C ALA A 150 3.62 -15.55 10.99
N GLU A 151 4.68 -16.00 11.69
CA GLU A 151 4.55 -17.12 12.64
C GLU A 151 3.59 -16.79 13.79
N ALA A 152 3.64 -15.55 14.30
CA ALA A 152 2.72 -15.10 15.34
C ALA A 152 1.28 -15.02 14.81
N ALA A 153 1.07 -14.50 13.60
CA ALA A 153 -0.25 -14.44 12.98
C ALA A 153 -0.85 -15.85 12.75
N ALA A 154 -0.04 -16.79 12.26
CA ALA A 154 -0.48 -18.17 12.01
C ALA A 154 -0.83 -18.95 13.29
N ALA A 155 -0.45 -18.47 14.47
CA ALA A 155 -0.81 -19.08 15.76
C ALA A 155 -2.21 -18.66 16.24
N GLU A 156 -2.80 -17.63 15.65
CA GLU A 156 -4.12 -17.10 16.00
C GLU A 156 -5.18 -17.64 15.04
N GLU A 157 -6.44 -17.70 15.50
CA GLU A 157 -7.59 -18.08 14.66
C GLU A 157 -8.31 -16.83 14.13
N GLY A 158 -8.65 -16.85 12.85
CA GLY A 158 -9.41 -15.77 12.20
C GLY A 158 -8.57 -14.70 11.54
N ASP A 159 -9.15 -13.51 11.39
CA ASP A 159 -8.52 -12.38 10.73
C ASP A 159 -7.44 -11.76 11.63
N VAL A 160 -6.21 -11.68 11.12
CA VAL A 160 -5.06 -11.13 11.85
C VAL A 160 -4.37 -10.05 11.02
N ALA A 161 -3.99 -8.96 11.68
CA ALA A 161 -3.13 -7.92 11.11
C ALA A 161 -2.00 -7.60 12.09
N ILE A 162 -0.77 -7.61 11.61
CA ILE A 162 0.42 -7.24 12.38
C ILE A 162 1.22 -6.21 11.60
N ALA A 163 1.53 -5.08 12.22
CA ALA A 163 2.45 -4.07 11.70
C ALA A 163 3.57 -3.83 12.69
N ALA A 164 4.82 -3.90 12.24
CA ALA A 164 6.00 -3.53 13.01
C ALA A 164 6.66 -2.32 12.37
N ILE A 165 6.82 -1.25 13.14
CA ILE A 165 7.31 0.05 12.65
C ILE A 165 8.47 0.49 13.55
N ASP A 166 9.57 0.97 12.95
CA ASP A 166 10.63 1.64 13.70
C ASP A 166 10.15 3.07 14.07
N PRO A 167 9.94 3.38 15.35
CA PRO A 167 9.43 4.68 15.75
C PRO A 167 10.42 5.84 15.53
N SER A 168 11.69 5.54 15.25
CA SER A 168 12.71 6.56 15.03
C SER A 168 12.76 7.06 13.58
N THR A 169 12.41 6.20 12.63
CA THR A 169 12.46 6.49 11.19
C THR A 169 11.09 6.51 10.54
N GLY A 170 10.12 5.77 11.09
CA GLY A 170 8.83 5.50 10.48
C GLY A 170 8.85 4.32 9.52
N ASP A 171 9.99 3.63 9.39
CA ASP A 171 10.12 2.47 8.50
C ASP A 171 9.21 1.33 8.92
N VAL A 172 8.46 0.79 7.97
CA VAL A 172 7.69 -0.43 8.16
C VAL A 172 8.62 -1.63 8.01
N LEU A 173 8.88 -2.32 9.13
CA LEU A 173 9.77 -3.48 9.18
C LEU A 173 9.04 -4.78 8.84
N ALA A 174 7.78 -4.88 9.23
CA ALA A 174 6.89 -5.99 8.88
C ALA A 174 5.45 -5.51 8.74
N LEU A 175 4.73 -6.15 7.83
CA LEU A 175 3.30 -5.96 7.64
C LEU A 175 2.70 -7.30 7.26
N VAL A 176 1.89 -7.89 8.12
CA VAL A 176 1.27 -9.21 7.91
C VAL A 176 -0.23 -9.06 7.97
N ALA A 177 -0.91 -9.72 7.06
CA ALA A 177 -2.37 -9.87 7.07
C ALA A 177 -2.72 -11.33 6.76
N GLU A 178 -3.58 -11.93 7.58
CA GLU A 178 -4.11 -13.27 7.39
C GLU A 178 -5.64 -13.22 7.30
N PRO A 179 -6.24 -14.02 6.42
CA PRO A 179 -5.61 -14.90 5.45
C PRO A 179 -4.89 -14.15 4.30
N SER A 180 -3.89 -14.80 3.73
CA SER A 180 -3.09 -14.31 2.61
C SER A 180 -3.27 -15.15 1.34
N TYR A 181 -2.56 -14.83 0.27
CA TYR A 181 -2.65 -15.54 -1.00
C TYR A 181 -1.27 -15.64 -1.69
N ASP A 182 -1.11 -16.64 -2.59
CA ASP A 182 0.11 -16.70 -3.42
C ASP A 182 -0.03 -15.84 -4.68
N PRO A 183 0.69 -14.70 -4.82
CA PRO A 183 0.60 -13.84 -5.99
C PRO A 183 1.10 -14.51 -7.28
N ASN A 184 1.86 -15.61 -7.19
CA ASN A 184 2.26 -16.38 -8.37
C ASN A 184 1.07 -16.94 -9.15
N LEU A 185 -0.06 -17.24 -8.49
CA LEU A 185 -1.28 -17.71 -9.12
C LEU A 185 -1.83 -16.68 -10.13
N LEU A 186 -1.68 -15.39 -9.83
CA LEU A 186 -2.13 -14.29 -10.68
C LEU A 186 -1.07 -13.83 -11.69
N ALA A 187 0.19 -14.26 -11.54
CA ALA A 187 1.32 -13.94 -12.40
C ALA A 187 1.59 -14.99 -13.50
N SER A 188 0.77 -16.03 -13.61
CA SER A 188 0.86 -17.00 -14.72
C SER A 188 0.64 -16.31 -16.08
N GLN A 189 1.27 -16.85 -17.12
CA GLN A 189 1.07 -16.39 -18.50
C GLN A 189 -0.06 -17.11 -19.21
N ASP A 190 -0.67 -18.11 -18.57
CA ASP A 190 -1.89 -18.75 -19.06
C ASP A 190 -3.13 -17.97 -18.55
N PRO A 191 -3.88 -17.32 -19.46
CA PRO A 191 -5.04 -16.52 -19.06
C PRO A 191 -6.18 -17.34 -18.45
N ALA A 192 -6.24 -18.66 -18.71
CA ALA A 192 -7.27 -19.52 -18.16
C ALA A 192 -6.95 -19.83 -16.68
N GLU A 193 -5.70 -20.21 -16.38
CA GLU A 193 -5.23 -20.44 -15.01
C GLU A 193 -5.39 -19.18 -14.14
N VAL A 194 -4.98 -18.02 -14.66
CA VAL A 194 -5.08 -16.74 -13.94
C VAL A 194 -6.53 -16.38 -13.65
N ARG A 195 -7.44 -16.63 -14.60
CA ARG A 195 -8.87 -16.34 -14.39
C ARG A 195 -9.50 -17.27 -13.35
N GLU A 196 -9.17 -18.57 -13.40
CA GLU A 196 -9.62 -19.54 -12.41
C GLU A 196 -9.14 -19.18 -11.01
N ALA A 197 -7.86 -18.81 -10.86
CA ALA A 197 -7.32 -18.36 -9.59
C ALA A 197 -7.98 -17.06 -9.10
N TRP A 198 -8.20 -16.09 -10.00
CA TRP A 198 -8.88 -14.84 -9.67
C TRP A 198 -10.30 -15.07 -9.18
N ASP A 199 -11.06 -15.90 -9.90
CA ASP A 199 -12.44 -16.22 -9.54
C ASP A 199 -12.51 -16.98 -8.20
N ALA A 200 -11.56 -17.90 -7.94
CA ALA A 200 -11.46 -18.61 -6.67
C ALA A 200 -11.14 -17.66 -5.49
N LEU A 201 -10.13 -16.81 -5.63
CA LEU A 201 -9.73 -15.86 -4.58
C LEU A 201 -10.83 -14.82 -4.27
N ASN A 202 -11.59 -14.38 -5.29
CA ASN A 202 -12.71 -13.45 -5.07
C ASN A 202 -13.96 -14.11 -4.52
N ALA A 203 -14.15 -15.42 -4.75
CA ALA A 203 -15.28 -16.19 -4.21
C ALA A 203 -15.02 -16.67 -2.77
N ASP A 204 -13.79 -16.58 -2.31
CA ASP A 204 -13.41 -17.01 -0.97
C ASP A 204 -14.05 -16.10 0.09
N PRO A 205 -14.85 -16.68 1.03
CA PRO A 205 -15.48 -15.89 2.08
C PRO A 205 -14.49 -15.23 3.03
N GLU A 206 -13.27 -15.74 3.14
CA GLU A 206 -12.19 -15.19 3.95
C GLU A 206 -11.47 -14.02 3.29
N LYS A 207 -11.77 -13.70 2.01
CA LYS A 207 -11.28 -12.55 1.26
C LYS A 207 -9.75 -12.37 1.32
N PRO A 208 -8.96 -13.36 0.89
CA PRO A 208 -7.51 -13.32 1.04
C PRO A 208 -6.81 -12.21 0.22
N LEU A 209 -7.49 -11.59 -0.74
CA LEU A 209 -6.96 -10.45 -1.50
C LEU A 209 -6.98 -9.11 -0.75
N VAL A 210 -7.72 -9.04 0.38
CA VAL A 210 -7.85 -7.82 1.18
C VAL A 210 -6.76 -7.79 2.25
N SER A 211 -5.92 -6.75 2.22
CA SER A 211 -4.93 -6.54 3.29
C SER A 211 -5.61 -5.97 4.53
N ARG A 212 -5.77 -6.81 5.54
CA ARG A 212 -6.31 -6.37 6.83
C ARG A 212 -5.41 -5.41 7.58
N ALA A 213 -4.15 -5.35 7.19
CA ALA A 213 -3.17 -4.46 7.79
C ALA A 213 -3.21 -3.03 7.21
N SER A 214 -3.74 -2.85 5.97
CA SER A 214 -3.80 -1.55 5.29
C SER A 214 -5.20 -1.16 4.81
N ASP A 215 -6.05 -2.13 4.41
CA ASP A 215 -7.29 -1.85 3.68
C ASP A 215 -8.54 -1.96 4.55
N GLU A 216 -8.44 -2.58 5.74
CA GLU A 216 -9.56 -2.72 6.66
C GLU A 216 -9.40 -1.81 7.88
N LEU A 217 -10.54 -1.26 8.34
CA LEU A 217 -10.62 -0.44 9.53
C LEU A 217 -11.13 -1.28 10.71
N PHE A 218 -10.38 -1.27 11.79
CA PHE A 218 -10.73 -1.92 13.05
C PHE A 218 -11.07 -0.89 14.12
N PRO A 219 -12.06 -1.16 14.98
CA PRO A 219 -12.27 -0.34 16.17
C PRO A 219 -10.99 -0.29 17.02
N PRO A 220 -10.47 0.90 17.34
CA PRO A 220 -9.20 1.01 18.07
C PRO A 220 -9.25 0.41 19.49
N GLY A 221 -10.44 0.25 20.06
CA GLY A 221 -10.60 -0.28 21.40
C GLY A 221 -9.77 0.50 22.42
N SER A 222 -9.12 -0.19 23.33
CA SER A 222 -8.30 0.42 24.39
C SER A 222 -7.04 1.14 23.89
N THR A 223 -6.64 0.98 22.64
CA THR A 223 -5.52 1.77 22.07
C THR A 223 -5.90 3.25 21.93
N PHE A 224 -7.19 3.57 21.75
CA PHE A 224 -7.67 4.95 21.74
C PHE A 224 -7.46 5.69 23.06
N LYS A 225 -7.26 4.98 24.18
CA LYS A 225 -6.92 5.58 25.46
C LYS A 225 -5.59 6.35 25.44
N LEU A 226 -4.69 6.01 24.52
CA LEU A 226 -3.48 6.81 24.30
C LEU A 226 -3.81 8.20 23.76
N VAL A 227 -4.77 8.30 22.85
CA VAL A 227 -5.27 9.59 22.34
C VAL A 227 -5.92 10.38 23.46
N THR A 228 -6.81 9.74 24.23
CA THR A 228 -7.50 10.40 25.37
C THR A 228 -6.52 10.84 26.47
N ALA A 229 -5.52 10.01 26.79
CA ALA A 229 -4.48 10.37 27.77
C ALA A 229 -3.63 11.56 27.27
N SER A 230 -3.25 11.58 26.00
CA SER A 230 -2.51 12.69 25.41
C SER A 230 -3.34 13.97 25.42
N ALA A 231 -4.63 13.89 25.07
CA ALA A 231 -5.54 15.03 25.18
C ALA A 231 -5.62 15.56 26.62
N ALA A 232 -5.67 14.68 27.61
CA ALA A 232 -5.66 15.09 29.03
C ALA A 232 -4.38 15.84 29.39
N LEU A 233 -3.20 15.34 28.97
CA LEU A 233 -1.91 15.97 29.20
C LEU A 233 -1.83 17.38 28.58
N GLU A 234 -2.30 17.53 27.35
CA GLU A 234 -2.33 18.83 26.65
C GLU A 234 -3.33 19.82 27.25
N ASN A 235 -4.36 19.34 27.98
CA ASN A 235 -5.37 20.16 28.63
C ASN A 235 -5.09 20.37 30.16
N GLY A 236 -3.83 20.19 30.60
CA GLY A 236 -3.35 20.59 31.93
C GLY A 236 -3.47 19.52 33.00
N PHE A 237 -3.90 18.31 32.66
CA PHE A 237 -3.82 17.17 33.56
C PHE A 237 -2.40 16.58 33.53
N GLY A 238 -1.96 15.96 34.62
CA GLY A 238 -0.67 15.26 34.68
C GLY A 238 -0.84 13.76 34.93
N PRO A 239 0.25 12.97 34.81
CA PRO A 239 0.20 11.54 35.12
C PRO A 239 -0.32 11.21 36.52
N ASP A 240 -0.09 12.10 37.49
CA ASP A 240 -0.51 11.96 38.87
C ASP A 240 -1.88 12.60 39.19
N SER A 241 -2.56 13.16 38.17
CA SER A 241 -3.92 13.68 38.36
C SER A 241 -4.87 12.58 38.79
N LEU A 242 -5.62 12.85 39.86
CA LEU A 242 -6.56 11.89 40.45
C LEU A 242 -7.93 12.00 39.78
N TRP A 243 -8.49 10.84 39.48
CA TRP A 243 -9.80 10.68 38.88
C TRP A 243 -10.67 9.76 39.72
N PRO A 244 -11.99 9.99 39.76
CA PRO A 244 -12.94 9.05 40.38
C PRO A 244 -12.79 7.66 39.76
N ASN A 245 -12.96 6.62 40.57
CA ASN A 245 -12.80 5.23 40.15
C ASN A 245 -14.05 4.40 40.56
N PRO A 246 -15.23 4.75 39.98
CA PRO A 246 -16.45 3.99 40.24
C PRO A 246 -16.46 2.66 39.48
N ASN A 247 -17.42 1.78 39.80
CA ASN A 247 -17.60 0.51 39.09
C ASN A 247 -18.14 0.71 37.68
N GLU A 248 -19.00 1.71 37.52
CA GLU A 248 -19.77 1.99 36.34
C GLU A 248 -19.91 3.50 36.12
N LEU A 249 -20.10 3.92 34.89
CA LEU A 249 -20.34 5.29 34.47
C LEU A 249 -21.58 5.34 33.58
N ASP A 250 -22.60 6.09 34.01
CA ASP A 250 -23.76 6.36 33.19
C ASP A 250 -23.35 7.30 32.04
N LEU A 251 -23.57 6.87 30.80
CA LEU A 251 -23.24 7.67 29.65
C LEU A 251 -24.34 8.71 29.38
N PRO A 252 -23.99 9.99 29.15
CA PRO A 252 -24.96 11.04 28.90
C PRO A 252 -25.74 10.76 27.59
N LEU A 253 -27.02 11.16 27.55
CA LEU A 253 -27.89 11.03 26.38
C LEU A 253 -28.22 9.61 25.92
N THR A 254 -27.94 8.60 26.74
CA THR A 254 -28.27 7.19 26.51
C THR A 254 -28.64 6.51 27.81
N ASP A 255 -29.29 5.34 27.73
CA ASP A 255 -29.59 4.47 28.89
C ASP A 255 -28.47 3.42 29.09
N GLU A 256 -27.34 3.56 28.37
CA GLU A 256 -26.21 2.65 28.45
C GLU A 256 -25.23 3.05 29.56
N THR A 257 -24.66 2.06 30.22
CA THR A 257 -23.68 2.19 31.27
C THR A 257 -22.33 1.61 30.80
N LEU A 258 -21.24 2.35 31.04
CA LEU A 258 -19.89 1.90 30.76
C LEU A 258 -19.30 1.19 31.97
N GLU A 259 -18.81 -0.02 31.77
CA GLU A 259 -18.14 -0.83 32.78
C GLU A 259 -16.67 -1.13 32.41
N ASN A 260 -15.86 -1.43 33.43
CA ASN A 260 -14.52 -1.99 33.22
C ASN A 260 -14.62 -3.46 32.81
N PHE A 261 -13.56 -3.96 32.17
CA PHE A 261 -13.46 -5.38 31.81
C PHE A 261 -13.64 -6.25 33.07
N GLY A 262 -14.58 -7.20 32.99
CA GLY A 262 -14.93 -8.09 34.11
C GLY A 262 -15.81 -7.45 35.19
N GLY A 263 -16.35 -6.25 34.98
CA GLY A 263 -17.31 -5.59 35.90
C GLY A 263 -16.73 -5.21 37.26
N VAL A 264 -15.41 -4.98 37.33
CA VAL A 264 -14.72 -4.64 38.61
C VAL A 264 -14.08 -3.25 38.51
N THR A 265 -13.99 -2.56 39.66
CA THR A 265 -13.18 -1.32 39.73
C THR A 265 -11.72 -1.60 39.48
N CYS A 266 -11.03 -0.64 38.89
CA CYS A 266 -9.58 -0.67 38.83
C CYS A 266 -8.99 -0.57 40.26
N SER A 267 -7.85 -1.21 40.49
CA SER A 267 -7.20 -1.21 41.79
C SER A 267 -6.77 0.22 42.20
N GLY A 268 -6.99 0.61 43.42
CA GLY A 268 -6.55 1.91 43.93
C GLY A 268 -7.52 2.60 44.91
N GLY A 269 -8.72 2.08 45.07
CA GLY A 269 -9.74 2.68 45.94
C GLY A 269 -10.72 3.57 45.20
N SER A 270 -11.23 4.62 45.84
CA SER A 270 -12.24 5.53 45.27
C SER A 270 -11.69 6.50 44.19
N GLU A 271 -10.37 6.66 44.15
CA GLU A 271 -9.65 7.50 43.20
C GLU A 271 -8.44 6.76 42.66
N ILE A 272 -8.03 7.11 41.44
CA ILE A 272 -6.90 6.50 40.73
C ILE A 272 -6.17 7.58 39.94
N THR A 273 -4.86 7.47 39.78
CA THR A 273 -4.08 8.39 38.94
C THR A 273 -4.31 8.10 37.42
N LEU A 274 -4.14 9.12 36.58
CA LEU A 274 -4.18 8.96 35.14
C LEU A 274 -3.23 7.84 34.66
N ALA A 275 -2.00 7.83 35.19
CA ALA A 275 -0.99 6.82 34.86
C ALA A 275 -1.45 5.40 35.22
N ASP A 276 -2.01 5.22 36.43
CA ASP A 276 -2.49 3.91 36.89
C ASP A 276 -3.76 3.46 36.13
N ALA A 277 -4.64 4.40 35.78
CA ALA A 277 -5.82 4.13 34.98
C ALA A 277 -5.43 3.65 33.56
N LEU A 278 -4.41 4.28 32.95
CA LEU A 278 -3.87 3.85 31.67
C LEU A 278 -3.19 2.47 31.77
N ARG A 279 -2.36 2.27 32.80
CA ARG A 279 -1.67 1.00 33.05
C ARG A 279 -2.62 -0.19 33.19
N GLN A 280 -3.79 0.04 33.80
CA GLN A 280 -4.82 -0.98 34.03
C GLN A 280 -5.88 -1.01 32.94
N SER A 281 -5.80 -0.07 31.98
CA SER A 281 -6.79 0.05 30.89
C SER A 281 -8.23 0.28 31.41
N CYS A 282 -8.41 1.15 32.41
CA CYS A 282 -9.70 1.42 33.05
C CYS A 282 -10.69 2.09 32.07
N ASN A 283 -11.77 1.42 31.70
CA ASN A 283 -12.76 1.99 30.77
C ASN A 283 -13.52 3.15 31.39
N VAL A 284 -14.00 2.96 32.64
CA VAL A 284 -14.82 3.94 33.35
C VAL A 284 -14.08 5.27 33.53
N VAL A 285 -12.84 5.20 34.00
CA VAL A 285 -12.01 6.38 34.22
C VAL A 285 -11.72 7.11 32.91
N PHE A 286 -11.42 6.39 31.83
CA PHE A 286 -11.21 6.99 30.52
C PHE A 286 -12.49 7.54 29.90
N GLY A 287 -13.64 6.98 30.23
CA GLY A 287 -14.95 7.55 29.89
C GLY A 287 -15.16 8.92 30.60
N GLU A 288 -14.87 9.01 31.89
CA GLU A 288 -14.95 10.28 32.63
C GLU A 288 -13.98 11.33 32.11
N ILE A 289 -12.72 10.94 31.84
CA ILE A 289 -11.73 11.83 31.22
C ILE A 289 -12.24 12.37 29.89
N GLY A 290 -12.81 11.51 29.05
CA GLY A 290 -13.39 11.90 27.76
C GLY A 290 -14.56 12.88 27.90
N LEU A 291 -15.44 12.69 28.89
CA LEU A 291 -16.54 13.60 29.20
C LEU A 291 -16.04 14.96 29.70
N GLU A 292 -15.03 14.99 30.54
CA GLU A 292 -14.41 16.23 31.06
C GLU A 292 -13.71 17.03 29.95
N LEU A 293 -12.97 16.36 29.06
CA LEU A 293 -12.27 16.99 27.94
C LEU A 293 -13.22 17.53 26.88
N GLY A 294 -14.32 16.81 26.62
CA GLY A 294 -15.30 17.15 25.60
C GLY A 294 -14.85 16.79 24.17
N GLU A 295 -15.78 16.98 23.23
CA GLU A 295 -15.64 16.58 21.84
C GLU A 295 -14.46 17.27 21.13
N ASP A 296 -14.33 18.60 21.31
CA ASP A 296 -13.35 19.40 20.57
C ASP A 296 -11.92 18.99 20.90
N ALA A 297 -11.61 18.79 22.19
CA ALA A 297 -10.27 18.39 22.62
C ALA A 297 -9.91 16.97 22.16
N LEU A 298 -10.86 16.04 22.23
CA LEU A 298 -10.65 14.67 21.75
C LEU A 298 -10.50 14.62 20.22
N ALA A 299 -11.32 15.36 19.47
CA ALA A 299 -11.24 15.41 18.03
C ALA A 299 -9.94 16.04 17.53
N GLU A 300 -9.47 17.11 18.21
CA GLU A 300 -8.19 17.74 17.88
C GLU A 300 -7.03 16.79 18.13
N GLN A 301 -7.01 16.12 19.28
CA GLN A 301 -5.95 15.16 19.61
C GLN A 301 -5.98 13.95 18.68
N ALA A 302 -7.18 13.43 18.33
CA ALA A 302 -7.32 12.34 17.37
C ALA A 302 -6.74 12.73 16.00
N ARG A 303 -6.96 13.98 15.57
CA ARG A 303 -6.42 14.50 14.30
C ARG A 303 -4.88 14.55 14.32
N LEU A 304 -4.27 14.91 15.46
CA LEU A 304 -2.81 14.88 15.63
C LEU A 304 -2.22 13.45 15.59
N TYR A 305 -3.04 12.45 15.90
CA TYR A 305 -2.69 11.03 15.77
C TYR A 305 -3.01 10.45 14.39
N GLY A 306 -3.44 11.27 13.41
CA GLY A 306 -3.75 10.83 12.07
C GLY A 306 -5.16 10.27 11.86
N PHE A 307 -6.06 10.35 12.85
CA PHE A 307 -7.48 10.01 12.68
C PHE A 307 -8.18 11.10 11.87
N THR A 308 -8.00 11.08 10.56
CA THR A 308 -8.64 12.01 9.62
C THR A 308 -9.50 11.24 8.62
N ALA A 309 -10.37 11.95 7.89
CA ALA A 309 -11.17 11.33 6.83
C ALA A 309 -10.31 10.82 5.64
N GLU A 310 -9.04 11.22 5.59
CA GLU A 310 -8.06 10.87 4.56
C GLU A 310 -7.03 9.83 5.09
N ALA A 311 -7.25 9.27 6.27
CA ALA A 311 -6.37 8.25 6.86
C ALA A 311 -6.38 6.99 5.98
N GLY A 312 -5.26 6.70 5.35
CA GLY A 312 -5.05 5.56 4.45
C GLY A 312 -4.27 5.88 3.18
N GLU A 313 -4.20 7.16 2.78
CA GLU A 313 -3.44 7.53 1.58
C GLU A 313 -1.91 7.63 1.82
N ASP A 314 -1.48 7.78 3.08
CA ASP A 314 -0.07 8.02 3.43
C ASP A 314 0.70 6.76 3.91
N LEU A 315 0.03 5.62 4.05
CA LEU A 315 0.67 4.37 4.48
C LEU A 315 1.09 3.53 3.27
N VAL A 316 2.00 4.04 2.47
CA VAL A 316 2.72 3.23 1.46
C VAL A 316 4.01 2.72 2.12
N PRO A 317 4.17 1.40 2.31
CA PRO A 317 5.38 0.79 2.88
C PRO A 317 6.63 0.99 2.01
#